data_cbb5c49d7e53cae6400e2225fcd1ec6a
#
_entry.id   cbb5c49d7e53cae6400e2225fcd1ec6a
#
_cell.length_a   1.000
_cell.length_b   1.000
_cell.length_c   1.000
_cell.angle_alpha   90.00
_cell.angle_beta   90.00
_cell.angle_gamma   90.00
#
_symmetry.space_group_name_H-M   'P 1'
#
loop_
_entity.id
_entity.type
_entity.pdbx_description
1 polymer ?
#
loop_
_entity_poly.entity_id
_entity_poly.type
_entity_poly.pdbx_seq_one_letter_code
_entity_poly.pdbx_strand_id
1 'polypeptide(L)'
;MIKLVTWTAAAALSVGGFSAANADSVFVGHLVDYTGPTAFVGKTYGPGVKDAIDYVNANGGIDGTTIEMEQVDYAYKVPEAIATYKRWKSRKNMVAMQGWGTGDTEALITFVARDKIPVWSASYSGHLTDPSGKNPKTKKPAPYNFFYGPSYSDGCRAMVQWAAADAKSKGIATPKFLHTGDNHPYPNAPKEACAEYAAELGMEVLPPVVVPLKPGDFKAQCLSIKETGAHYAFVGNLGGSVVSLLKSCGTVGTDVTYMANIWGGDYKTIEASGAQGYIFPSASPFWGSDAPGMALVNKIYDAGSSDKSSVPTHHYIRGICSAYYMMEAMQWAKANGGITGENIRDGMYQKKDWVPAGLEGVCLPSTWTNEDHRGTTTVSVNMGSSVNGKAVIKNINTVNLPRRDDWIGY
;
A
#
# COMPACT_ATOMS: atom_id res chain seq x y z
N MET A 1 -7.92 83.22 40.11
CA MET A 1 -7.82 82.86 38.69
C MET A 1 -6.93 81.63 38.55
N ILE A 2 -7.57 80.47 38.41
CA ILE A 2 -6.87 79.19 38.30
C ILE A 2 -6.99 78.81 36.81
N LYS A 3 -5.84 78.65 36.13
CA LYS A 3 -5.78 78.18 34.76
C LYS A 3 -5.77 76.64 34.72
N LEU A 4 -6.82 76.07 34.15
CA LEU A 4 -6.88 74.66 33.79
C LEU A 4 -5.98 74.41 32.55
N VAL A 5 -5.06 73.45 32.64
CA VAL A 5 -4.29 72.94 31.56
C VAL A 5 -4.92 71.61 31.13
N THR A 6 -5.52 71.54 29.97
CA THR A 6 -6.05 70.30 29.35
C THR A 6 -4.94 69.56 28.62
N TRP A 7 -4.66 68.29 29.03
CA TRP A 7 -3.80 67.38 28.33
C TRP A 7 -4.63 66.51 27.37
N THR A 8 -4.40 66.70 26.06
CA THR A 8 -4.92 65.78 25.04
C THR A 8 -3.97 64.63 24.84
N ALA A 9 -4.37 63.42 25.22
CA ALA A 9 -3.65 62.21 24.94
C ALA A 9 -4.00 61.72 23.54
N ALA A 10 -3.03 61.75 22.65
CA ALA A 10 -3.13 61.14 21.33
C ALA A 10 -2.82 59.64 21.44
N ALA A 11 -3.83 58.79 21.29
CA ALA A 11 -3.68 57.35 21.18
C ALA A 11 -3.21 57.01 19.76
N ALA A 12 -1.97 56.62 19.63
CA ALA A 12 -1.42 56.04 18.38
C ALA A 12 -1.87 54.55 18.28
N LEU A 13 -2.86 54.28 17.43
CA LEU A 13 -3.22 52.95 17.01
C LEU A 13 -2.09 52.41 16.09
N SER A 14 -1.21 51.58 16.64
CA SER A 14 -0.30 50.76 15.84
C SER A 14 -1.10 49.62 15.19
N VAL A 15 -1.47 49.83 13.93
CA VAL A 15 -1.96 48.75 13.06
C VAL A 15 -0.77 47.85 12.79
N GLY A 16 -0.62 46.80 13.61
CA GLY A 16 0.31 45.70 13.33
C GLY A 16 -0.17 45.00 12.04
N GLY A 17 0.47 45.32 10.93
CA GLY A 17 0.32 44.56 9.70
C GLY A 17 0.69 43.12 9.94
N PHE A 18 -0.28 42.21 10.01
CA PHE A 18 -0.03 40.79 9.81
C PHE A 18 0.48 40.64 8.38
N SER A 19 1.78 40.62 8.18
CA SER A 19 2.37 40.05 6.98
C SER A 19 1.91 38.59 6.95
N ALA A 20 1.01 38.25 6.05
CA ALA A 20 0.77 36.88 5.69
C ALA A 20 2.11 36.35 5.20
N ALA A 21 2.86 35.67 6.08
CA ALA A 21 3.99 34.89 5.66
C ALA A 21 3.46 33.94 4.59
N ASN A 22 3.97 34.02 3.36
CA ASN A 22 3.71 33.00 2.36
C ASN A 22 4.09 31.68 3.02
N ALA A 23 3.10 30.83 3.33
CA ALA A 23 3.39 29.51 3.86
C ALA A 23 4.27 28.81 2.84
N ASP A 24 5.46 28.37 3.27
CA ASP A 24 6.32 27.54 2.43
C ASP A 24 5.52 26.34 1.93
N SER A 25 5.61 26.04 0.64
CA SER A 25 4.97 24.87 0.08
C SER A 25 5.97 23.91 -0.55
N VAL A 26 5.72 22.62 -0.41
CA VAL A 26 6.43 21.54 -1.10
C VAL A 26 5.50 20.78 -2.00
N PHE A 27 6.01 20.21 -3.09
CA PHE A 27 5.21 19.48 -4.04
C PHE A 27 5.37 17.96 -3.90
N VAL A 28 4.24 17.26 -3.89
CA VAL A 28 4.15 15.79 -3.92
C VAL A 28 3.34 15.37 -5.14
N GLY A 29 3.93 14.55 -6.02
CA GLY A 29 3.18 13.91 -7.09
C GLY A 29 2.45 12.67 -6.58
N HIS A 30 1.23 12.38 -7.06
CA HIS A 30 0.52 11.15 -6.74
C HIS A 30 0.02 10.48 -8.02
N LEU A 31 0.61 9.32 -8.36
CA LEU A 31 0.10 8.43 -9.40
C LEU A 31 -0.97 7.51 -8.81
N VAL A 32 -2.06 7.33 -9.53
CA VAL A 32 -3.14 6.43 -9.15
C VAL A 32 -3.82 5.86 -10.40
N ASP A 33 -4.46 4.71 -10.28
CA ASP A 33 -5.28 4.12 -11.34
C ASP A 33 -6.77 4.23 -10.97
N TYR A 34 -7.50 5.09 -11.66
CA TYR A 34 -8.94 5.24 -11.51
C TYR A 34 -9.75 4.65 -12.66
N THR A 35 -9.11 4.43 -13.82
CA THR A 35 -9.80 4.00 -15.04
C THR A 35 -9.22 2.73 -15.69
N GLY A 36 -8.04 2.29 -15.26
CA GLY A 36 -7.37 1.09 -15.76
C GLY A 36 -7.75 -0.20 -15.01
N PRO A 37 -6.98 -1.26 -15.22
CA PRO A 37 -7.30 -2.60 -14.72
C PRO A 37 -7.24 -2.74 -13.19
N THR A 38 -6.58 -1.81 -12.48
CA THR A 38 -6.48 -1.82 -11.02
C THR A 38 -7.38 -0.79 -10.33
N ALA A 39 -8.25 -0.14 -11.08
CA ALA A 39 -9.15 0.93 -10.62
C ALA A 39 -10.07 0.52 -9.45
N PHE A 40 -10.40 -0.78 -9.34
CA PHE A 40 -11.21 -1.30 -8.24
C PHE A 40 -10.59 -0.97 -6.86
N VAL A 41 -9.27 -1.07 -6.73
CA VAL A 41 -8.52 -0.71 -5.53
C VAL A 41 -8.14 0.78 -5.54
N GLY A 42 -7.74 1.31 -6.69
CA GLY A 42 -7.30 2.70 -6.85
C GLY A 42 -8.33 3.72 -6.38
N LYS A 43 -9.60 3.48 -6.72
CA LYS A 43 -10.75 4.31 -6.30
C LYS A 43 -10.98 4.36 -4.79
N THR A 44 -10.29 3.52 -4.02
CA THR A 44 -10.38 3.53 -2.56
C THR A 44 -9.09 4.00 -1.90
N TYR A 45 -7.93 3.51 -2.40
CA TYR A 45 -6.62 3.89 -1.86
C TYR A 45 -6.24 5.34 -2.15
N GLY A 46 -6.43 5.79 -3.39
CA GLY A 46 -6.08 7.15 -3.81
C GLY A 46 -6.75 8.23 -2.99
N PRO A 47 -8.08 8.14 -2.76
CA PRO A 47 -8.77 9.04 -1.83
C PRO A 47 -8.21 9.03 -0.42
N GLY A 48 -7.81 7.86 0.12
CA GLY A 48 -7.19 7.77 1.45
C GLY A 48 -5.88 8.57 1.56
N VAL A 49 -5.04 8.52 0.53
CA VAL A 49 -3.83 9.36 0.45
C VAL A 49 -4.19 10.85 0.39
N LYS A 50 -5.14 11.20 -0.46
CA LYS A 50 -5.54 12.60 -0.67
C LYS A 50 -6.14 13.19 0.60
N ASP A 51 -7.13 12.53 1.19
CA ASP A 51 -7.83 13.03 2.38
C ASP A 51 -6.87 13.17 3.58
N ALA A 52 -5.87 12.28 3.70
CA ALA A 52 -4.85 12.38 4.73
C ALA A 52 -3.98 13.63 4.57
N ILE A 53 -3.53 13.93 3.36
CA ILE A 53 -2.72 15.14 3.06
C ILE A 53 -3.56 16.41 3.26
N ASP A 54 -4.78 16.42 2.76
CA ASP A 54 -5.69 17.56 2.91
C ASP A 54 -6.01 17.83 4.38
N TYR A 55 -6.21 16.75 5.18
CA TYR A 55 -6.43 16.86 6.62
C TYR A 55 -5.23 17.48 7.35
N VAL A 56 -4.01 17.04 7.04
CA VAL A 56 -2.79 17.59 7.64
C VAL A 56 -2.60 19.06 7.23
N ASN A 57 -2.81 19.38 5.97
CA ASN A 57 -2.76 20.79 5.48
C ASN A 57 -3.75 21.68 6.22
N ALA A 58 -5.00 21.22 6.43
CA ALA A 58 -6.02 21.96 7.16
C ALA A 58 -5.70 22.14 8.66
N ASN A 59 -4.81 21.32 9.20
CA ASN A 59 -4.38 21.34 10.59
C ASN A 59 -2.95 21.90 10.78
N GLY A 60 -2.49 22.76 9.87
CA GLY A 60 -1.21 23.47 10.01
C GLY A 60 -0.07 22.94 9.16
N GLY A 61 -0.31 21.91 8.34
CA GLY A 61 0.71 21.33 7.44
C GLY A 61 1.84 20.65 8.19
N ILE A 62 2.99 20.58 7.56
CA ILE A 62 4.23 20.07 8.15
C ILE A 62 4.94 21.22 8.87
N ASP A 63 4.57 21.44 10.14
CA ASP A 63 5.07 22.55 10.97
C ASP A 63 5.00 23.92 10.24
N GLY A 64 3.86 24.21 9.60
CA GLY A 64 3.62 25.44 8.85
C GLY A 64 3.96 25.35 7.35
N THR A 65 4.52 24.26 6.86
CA THR A 65 4.71 24.00 5.42
C THR A 65 3.52 23.24 4.85
N THR A 66 2.90 23.72 3.79
CA THR A 66 1.81 23.03 3.11
C THR A 66 2.32 22.07 2.05
N ILE A 67 1.57 20.99 1.80
CA ILE A 67 1.83 20.04 0.72
C ILE A 67 0.91 20.35 -0.45
N GLU A 68 1.46 20.84 -1.56
CA GLU A 68 0.76 20.84 -2.83
C GLU A 68 0.79 19.44 -3.41
N MET A 69 -0.36 18.83 -3.68
CA MET A 69 -0.42 17.51 -4.30
C MET A 69 -1.16 17.57 -5.64
N GLU A 70 -0.53 17.00 -6.66
CA GLU A 70 -1.19 16.70 -7.93
C GLU A 70 -1.41 15.20 -8.05
N GLN A 71 -2.68 14.78 -8.09
CA GLN A 71 -3.08 13.40 -8.29
C GLN A 71 -3.40 13.17 -9.78
N VAL A 72 -2.77 12.15 -10.39
CA VAL A 72 -2.95 11.83 -11.82
C VAL A 72 -3.38 10.39 -12.00
N ASP A 73 -4.54 10.21 -12.66
CA ASP A 73 -4.94 8.91 -13.19
C ASP A 73 -4.11 8.61 -14.45
N TYR A 74 -3.21 7.65 -14.35
CA TYR A 74 -2.37 7.23 -15.48
C TYR A 74 -2.87 5.93 -16.14
N ALA A 75 -4.05 5.44 -15.76
CA ALA A 75 -4.72 4.25 -16.30
C ALA A 75 -3.83 2.99 -16.32
N TYR A 76 -2.92 2.89 -15.35
CA TYR A 76 -1.95 1.78 -15.19
C TYR A 76 -0.97 1.62 -16.37
N LYS A 77 -0.70 2.71 -17.10
CA LYS A 77 0.19 2.73 -18.26
C LYS A 77 1.58 3.24 -17.88
N VAL A 78 2.60 2.38 -17.93
CA VAL A 78 3.98 2.74 -17.56
C VAL A 78 4.52 3.96 -18.33
N PRO A 79 4.33 4.11 -19.66
CA PRO A 79 4.77 5.31 -20.36
C PRO A 79 4.17 6.61 -19.83
N GLU A 80 2.88 6.60 -19.46
CA GLU A 80 2.18 7.75 -18.89
C GLU A 80 2.72 8.10 -17.50
N ALA A 81 3.03 7.10 -16.68
CA ALA A 81 3.65 7.31 -15.38
C ALA A 81 5.03 7.97 -15.51
N ILE A 82 5.87 7.50 -16.45
CA ILE A 82 7.19 8.07 -16.71
C ILE A 82 7.07 9.52 -17.23
N ALA A 83 6.15 9.79 -18.15
CA ALA A 83 5.92 11.13 -18.68
C ALA A 83 5.46 12.09 -17.58
N THR A 84 4.53 11.64 -16.73
CA THR A 84 4.02 12.40 -15.58
C THR A 84 5.13 12.69 -14.58
N TYR A 85 5.94 11.70 -14.21
CA TYR A 85 7.10 11.91 -13.34
C TYR A 85 8.07 12.97 -13.88
N LYS A 86 8.43 12.89 -15.16
CA LYS A 86 9.34 13.87 -15.80
C LYS A 86 8.74 15.29 -15.75
N ARG A 87 7.44 15.44 -15.98
CA ARG A 87 6.73 16.71 -15.87
C ARG A 87 6.78 17.25 -14.43
N TRP A 88 6.51 16.41 -13.43
CA TRP A 88 6.58 16.80 -12.02
C TRP A 88 8.00 17.17 -11.60
N LYS A 89 9.01 16.41 -12.04
CA LYS A 89 10.42 16.68 -11.73
C LYS A 89 10.91 18.04 -12.23
N SER A 90 10.26 18.61 -13.26
CA SER A 90 10.57 19.99 -13.69
C SER A 90 10.13 21.05 -12.68
N ARG A 91 9.30 20.72 -11.71
CA ARG A 91 8.92 21.61 -10.60
C ARG A 91 10.06 21.68 -9.57
N LYS A 92 10.44 22.89 -9.21
CA LYS A 92 11.59 23.11 -8.32
C LYS A 92 11.37 22.65 -6.88
N ASN A 93 10.10 22.58 -6.43
CA ASN A 93 9.70 22.23 -5.06
C ASN A 93 9.20 20.78 -4.92
N MET A 94 9.43 19.90 -5.90
CA MET A 94 9.10 18.49 -5.78
C MET A 94 10.07 17.80 -4.81
N VAL A 95 9.53 17.23 -3.74
CA VAL A 95 10.32 16.61 -2.66
C VAL A 95 10.02 15.12 -2.46
N ALA A 96 8.84 14.63 -2.87
CA ALA A 96 8.42 13.24 -2.72
C ALA A 96 7.33 12.87 -3.73
N MET A 97 6.98 11.57 -3.75
CA MET A 97 5.93 11.04 -4.60
C MET A 97 5.18 9.90 -3.90
N GLN A 98 3.85 9.86 -4.08
CA GLN A 98 3.03 8.68 -3.87
C GLN A 98 2.91 7.93 -5.20
N GLY A 99 3.39 6.68 -5.23
CA GLY A 99 3.37 5.83 -6.42
C GLY A 99 2.19 4.85 -6.39
N TRP A 100 1.99 4.13 -7.51
CA TRP A 100 0.89 3.18 -7.60
C TRP A 100 1.34 1.78 -8.01
N GLY A 101 1.52 1.54 -9.29
CA GLY A 101 1.68 0.20 -9.85
C GLY A 101 3.09 -0.37 -9.78
N THR A 102 3.21 -1.68 -9.96
CA THR A 102 4.52 -2.34 -9.89
C THR A 102 5.38 -2.04 -11.11
N GLY A 103 4.79 -2.11 -12.30
CA GLY A 103 5.54 -1.86 -13.54
C GLY A 103 6.11 -0.46 -13.63
N ASP A 104 5.32 0.55 -13.27
CA ASP A 104 5.75 1.95 -13.28
C ASP A 104 6.73 2.26 -12.13
N THR A 105 6.48 1.74 -10.93
CA THR A 105 7.40 1.93 -9.79
C THR A 105 8.78 1.34 -10.10
N GLU A 106 8.84 0.10 -10.63
CA GLU A 106 10.10 -0.54 -10.99
C GLU A 106 10.79 0.17 -12.18
N ALA A 107 10.03 0.71 -13.14
CA ALA A 107 10.58 1.51 -14.23
C ALA A 107 11.17 2.83 -13.74
N LEU A 108 10.63 3.41 -12.66
CA LEU A 108 11.07 4.68 -12.09
C LEU A 108 12.24 4.57 -11.10
N ILE A 109 12.62 3.37 -10.63
CA ILE A 109 13.67 3.20 -9.60
C ILE A 109 14.92 4.05 -9.90
N THR A 110 15.48 3.93 -11.10
CA THR A 110 16.72 4.65 -11.46
C THR A 110 16.51 6.16 -11.60
N PHE A 111 15.32 6.60 -11.98
CA PHE A 111 15.01 8.04 -12.07
C PHE A 111 14.91 8.64 -10.67
N VAL A 112 14.13 8.04 -9.78
CA VAL A 112 13.92 8.57 -8.42
C VAL A 112 15.20 8.50 -7.58
N ALA A 113 16.02 7.46 -7.76
CA ALA A 113 17.34 7.36 -7.13
C ALA A 113 18.29 8.46 -7.58
N ARG A 114 18.44 8.70 -8.90
CA ARG A 114 19.24 9.77 -9.46
C ARG A 114 18.78 11.15 -8.99
N ASP A 115 17.47 11.36 -9.00
CA ASP A 115 16.84 12.65 -8.70
C ASP A 115 16.63 12.86 -7.20
N LYS A 116 16.93 11.82 -6.37
CA LYS A 116 16.82 11.84 -4.91
C LYS A 116 15.38 12.15 -4.45
N ILE A 117 14.38 11.57 -5.10
CA ILE A 117 12.94 11.73 -4.78
C ILE A 117 12.43 10.48 -4.12
N PRO A 118 12.15 10.47 -2.81
CA PRO A 118 11.52 9.34 -2.13
C PRO A 118 10.12 9.08 -2.67
N VAL A 119 9.80 7.79 -2.83
CA VAL A 119 8.52 7.31 -3.33
C VAL A 119 7.89 6.35 -2.33
N TRP A 120 6.66 6.62 -1.92
CA TRP A 120 5.81 5.66 -1.23
C TRP A 120 4.82 5.07 -2.23
N SER A 121 5.06 3.84 -2.66
CA SER A 121 4.23 3.22 -3.68
C SER A 121 3.18 2.27 -3.08
N ALA A 122 2.06 2.10 -3.80
CA ALA A 122 1.17 0.97 -3.60
C ALA A 122 1.72 -0.32 -4.23
N SER A 123 2.87 -0.27 -4.90
CA SER A 123 3.65 -1.45 -5.25
C SER A 123 4.46 -1.90 -4.04
N TYR A 124 4.20 -3.11 -3.58
CA TYR A 124 4.93 -3.77 -2.49
C TYR A 124 5.87 -4.84 -3.04
N SER A 125 6.42 -4.61 -4.23
CA SER A 125 7.33 -5.54 -4.88
C SER A 125 8.54 -5.85 -3.99
N GLY A 126 8.90 -7.12 -3.87
CA GLY A 126 10.12 -7.55 -3.20
C GLY A 126 11.37 -6.90 -3.79
N HIS A 127 11.35 -6.58 -5.09
CA HIS A 127 12.46 -5.89 -5.78
C HIS A 127 12.76 -4.48 -5.23
N LEU A 128 11.85 -3.88 -4.45
CA LEU A 128 12.02 -2.54 -3.85
C LEU A 128 12.65 -2.61 -2.45
N THR A 129 12.87 -3.81 -1.91
CA THR A 129 13.25 -3.99 -0.50
C THR A 129 14.74 -3.92 -0.25
N ASP A 130 15.57 -3.93 -1.30
CA ASP A 130 17.03 -3.76 -1.21
C ASP A 130 17.45 -2.36 -1.67
N PRO A 131 17.71 -1.43 -0.75
CA PRO A 131 18.22 -0.10 -1.09
C PRO A 131 19.68 -0.11 -1.55
N SER A 132 20.47 -1.10 -1.15
CA SER A 132 21.91 -1.17 -1.36
C SER A 132 22.32 -1.97 -2.60
N GLY A 133 21.47 -2.89 -3.06
CA GLY A 133 21.80 -3.83 -4.13
C GLY A 133 22.80 -4.90 -3.74
N LYS A 134 22.97 -5.19 -2.44
CA LYS A 134 23.93 -6.18 -1.95
C LYS A 134 23.48 -7.62 -2.20
N ASN A 135 22.16 -7.88 -2.25
CA ASN A 135 21.67 -9.21 -2.51
C ASN A 135 21.86 -9.56 -4.00
N PRO A 136 22.46 -10.72 -4.35
CA PRO A 136 22.70 -11.12 -5.74
C PRO A 136 21.42 -11.30 -6.57
N LYS A 137 20.27 -11.47 -5.94
CA LYS A 137 18.96 -11.54 -6.61
C LYS A 137 18.37 -10.15 -6.92
N THR A 138 18.92 -9.08 -6.36
CA THR A 138 18.45 -7.70 -6.58
C THR A 138 18.75 -7.25 -7.99
N LYS A 139 17.70 -6.95 -8.75
CA LYS A 139 17.84 -6.47 -10.13
C LYS A 139 18.33 -5.02 -10.20
N LYS A 140 17.86 -4.17 -9.28
CA LYS A 140 18.22 -2.75 -9.17
C LYS A 140 18.12 -2.32 -7.72
N PRO A 141 19.16 -1.63 -7.16
CA PRO A 141 19.03 -1.05 -5.84
C PRO A 141 17.97 0.04 -5.80
N ALA A 142 17.19 0.07 -4.72
CA ALA A 142 16.01 0.93 -4.61
C ALA A 142 16.09 1.90 -3.39
N PRO A 143 17.14 2.77 -3.29
CA PRO A 143 17.43 3.56 -2.09
C PRO A 143 16.40 4.67 -1.78
N TYR A 144 15.48 4.95 -2.70
CA TYR A 144 14.44 5.97 -2.55
C TYR A 144 13.01 5.40 -2.69
N ASN A 145 12.87 4.07 -2.67
CA ASN A 145 11.55 3.43 -2.76
C ASN A 145 11.14 2.86 -1.40
N PHE A 146 9.98 3.28 -0.95
CA PHE A 146 9.31 2.82 0.27
C PHE A 146 7.90 2.35 -0.07
N PHE A 147 7.31 1.57 0.80
CA PHE A 147 5.90 1.19 0.75
C PHE A 147 5.42 0.82 2.16
N TYR A 148 4.11 0.88 2.36
CA TYR A 148 3.48 0.54 3.62
C TYR A 148 2.84 -0.85 3.56
N GLY A 149 3.27 -1.75 4.45
CA GLY A 149 2.81 -3.13 4.55
C GLY A 149 3.89 -4.16 4.24
N PRO A 150 3.61 -5.47 4.36
CA PRO A 150 4.56 -6.50 3.97
C PRO A 150 4.77 -6.52 2.45
N SER A 151 5.98 -6.87 2.01
CA SER A 151 6.24 -7.07 0.58
C SER A 151 5.31 -8.13 -0.02
N TYR A 152 5.09 -8.10 -1.34
CA TYR A 152 4.32 -9.16 -2.01
C TYR A 152 4.93 -10.54 -1.75
N SER A 153 6.26 -10.62 -1.76
CA SER A 153 6.98 -11.86 -1.47
C SER A 153 6.73 -12.33 -0.05
N ASP A 154 6.83 -11.44 0.95
CA ASP A 154 6.54 -11.80 2.35
C ASP A 154 5.05 -12.08 2.56
N GLY A 155 4.16 -11.32 1.93
CA GLY A 155 2.73 -11.61 1.94
C GLY A 155 2.44 -13.01 1.42
N CYS A 156 3.07 -13.41 0.31
CA CYS A 156 2.91 -14.75 -0.25
C CYS A 156 3.55 -15.84 0.61
N ARG A 157 4.76 -15.60 1.15
CA ARG A 157 5.41 -16.54 2.11
C ARG A 157 4.51 -16.81 3.31
N ALA A 158 3.85 -15.77 3.85
CA ALA A 158 2.91 -15.95 4.96
C ALA A 158 1.69 -16.78 4.57
N MET A 159 1.15 -16.60 3.34
CA MET A 159 0.05 -17.43 2.85
C MET A 159 0.48 -18.88 2.66
N VAL A 160 1.66 -19.12 2.12
CA VAL A 160 2.25 -20.47 1.96
C VAL A 160 2.50 -21.13 3.30
N GLN A 161 3.04 -20.40 4.28
CA GLN A 161 3.23 -20.92 5.65
C GLN A 161 1.88 -21.31 6.29
N TRP A 162 0.87 -20.50 6.14
CA TRP A 162 -0.49 -20.82 6.58
C TRP A 162 -1.01 -22.07 5.86
N ALA A 163 -0.87 -22.15 4.54
CA ALA A 163 -1.34 -23.26 3.73
C ALA A 163 -0.66 -24.59 4.12
N ALA A 164 0.64 -24.59 4.40
CA ALA A 164 1.37 -25.76 4.87
C ALA A 164 0.86 -26.25 6.24
N ALA A 165 0.54 -25.33 7.15
CA ALA A 165 -0.04 -25.66 8.45
C ALA A 165 -1.49 -26.20 8.32
N ASP A 166 -2.29 -25.58 7.46
CA ASP A 166 -3.67 -26.03 7.15
C ASP A 166 -3.66 -27.43 6.51
N ALA A 167 -2.77 -27.67 5.53
CA ALA A 167 -2.57 -28.98 4.90
C ALA A 167 -2.24 -30.08 5.93
N LYS A 168 -1.31 -29.76 6.83
CA LYS A 168 -0.94 -30.68 7.92
C LYS A 168 -2.13 -31.01 8.82
N SER A 169 -2.96 -30.00 9.15
CA SER A 169 -4.16 -30.21 9.97
C SER A 169 -5.22 -31.08 9.27
N LYS A 170 -5.25 -31.06 7.94
CA LYS A 170 -6.13 -31.86 7.07
C LYS A 170 -5.56 -33.23 6.71
N GLY A 171 -4.34 -33.57 7.17
CA GLY A 171 -3.68 -34.85 6.85
C GLY A 171 -3.20 -34.97 5.40
N ILE A 172 -3.02 -33.87 4.69
CA ILE A 172 -2.52 -33.84 3.30
C ILE A 172 -0.99 -34.05 3.34
N ALA A 173 -0.52 -35.22 2.98
CA ALA A 173 0.88 -35.59 3.09
C ALA A 173 1.81 -34.80 2.13
N THR A 174 1.35 -34.53 0.90
CA THR A 174 2.07 -33.75 -0.10
C THR A 174 1.14 -32.66 -0.64
N PRO A 175 1.07 -31.49 0.03
CA PRO A 175 0.21 -30.40 -0.43
C PRO A 175 0.73 -29.81 -1.74
N LYS A 176 -0.17 -29.48 -2.65
CA LYS A 176 0.14 -28.93 -3.98
C LYS A 176 -0.17 -27.45 -4.01
N PHE A 177 0.85 -26.66 -4.35
CA PHE A 177 0.77 -25.20 -4.46
C PHE A 177 0.78 -24.75 -5.91
N LEU A 178 -0.14 -23.85 -6.27
CA LEU A 178 -0.28 -23.26 -7.59
C LEU A 178 -0.24 -21.72 -7.49
N HIS A 179 0.56 -21.08 -8.34
CA HIS A 179 0.47 -19.63 -8.54
C HIS A 179 -0.45 -19.32 -9.72
N THR A 180 -1.38 -18.36 -9.55
CA THR A 180 -2.24 -17.85 -10.63
C THR A 180 -2.13 -16.33 -10.71
N GLY A 181 -2.20 -15.77 -11.92
CA GLY A 181 -2.18 -14.33 -12.14
C GLY A 181 -1.83 -13.99 -13.58
N ASP A 182 -1.95 -12.71 -13.92
CA ASP A 182 -1.56 -12.21 -15.24
C ASP A 182 -0.03 -12.28 -15.43
N ASN A 183 0.40 -12.36 -16.67
CA ASN A 183 1.81 -12.21 -17.02
C ASN A 183 2.22 -10.71 -17.00
N HIS A 184 2.12 -10.09 -15.85
CA HIS A 184 2.36 -8.67 -15.57
C HIS A 184 3.30 -8.53 -14.37
N PRO A 185 4.12 -7.47 -14.24
CA PRO A 185 5.01 -7.27 -13.09
C PRO A 185 4.33 -7.43 -11.73
N TYR A 186 3.12 -6.92 -11.55
CA TYR A 186 2.42 -6.99 -10.27
C TYR A 186 2.11 -8.44 -9.82
N PRO A 187 1.36 -9.27 -10.58
CA PRO A 187 1.09 -10.65 -10.16
C PRO A 187 2.33 -11.53 -10.10
N ASN A 188 3.35 -11.24 -10.93
CA ASN A 188 4.58 -12.02 -11.00
C ASN A 188 5.61 -11.66 -9.93
N ALA A 189 5.50 -10.49 -9.28
CA ALA A 189 6.48 -10.03 -8.30
C ALA A 189 6.77 -11.07 -7.18
N PRO A 190 5.76 -11.74 -6.56
CA PRO A 190 6.00 -12.72 -5.52
C PRO A 190 6.25 -14.15 -6.04
N LYS A 191 6.10 -14.42 -7.34
CA LYS A 191 5.96 -15.79 -7.87
C LYS A 191 7.13 -16.70 -7.53
N GLU A 192 8.37 -16.25 -7.75
CA GLU A 192 9.56 -17.05 -7.49
C GLU A 192 9.77 -17.25 -5.98
N ALA A 193 9.73 -16.18 -5.20
CA ALA A 193 9.86 -16.22 -3.74
C ALA A 193 8.83 -17.12 -3.07
N CYS A 194 7.61 -17.10 -3.59
CA CYS A 194 6.50 -17.92 -3.14
C CYS A 194 6.74 -19.42 -3.44
N ALA A 195 7.15 -19.71 -4.67
CA ALA A 195 7.45 -21.08 -5.11
C ALA A 195 8.61 -21.70 -4.33
N GLU A 196 9.71 -20.95 -4.16
CA GLU A 196 10.86 -21.41 -3.37
C GLU A 196 10.46 -21.72 -1.92
N TYR A 197 9.70 -20.84 -1.28
CA TYR A 197 9.28 -21.05 0.10
C TYR A 197 8.25 -22.18 0.24
N ALA A 198 7.36 -22.36 -0.75
CA ALA A 198 6.46 -23.51 -0.79
C ALA A 198 7.23 -24.83 -0.86
N ALA A 199 8.25 -24.92 -1.71
CA ALA A 199 9.14 -26.07 -1.80
C ALA A 199 9.94 -26.30 -0.50
N GLU A 200 10.44 -25.22 0.14
CA GLU A 200 11.13 -25.28 1.44
C GLU A 200 10.24 -25.90 2.53
N LEU A 201 8.92 -25.61 2.47
CA LEU A 201 7.93 -26.18 3.39
C LEU A 201 7.39 -27.56 2.97
N GLY A 202 7.96 -28.19 1.95
CA GLY A 202 7.60 -29.53 1.50
C GLY A 202 6.33 -29.60 0.63
N MET A 203 5.90 -28.49 0.04
CA MET A 203 4.80 -28.47 -0.92
C MET A 203 5.31 -28.80 -2.34
N GLU A 204 4.50 -29.54 -3.10
CA GLU A 204 4.72 -29.69 -4.55
C GLU A 204 4.33 -28.41 -5.25
N VAL A 205 5.27 -27.75 -5.94
CA VAL A 205 5.03 -26.54 -6.71
C VAL A 205 4.61 -26.88 -8.14
N LEU A 206 3.40 -26.50 -8.50
CA LEU A 206 2.81 -26.77 -9.81
C LEU A 206 3.15 -25.66 -10.82
N PRO A 207 3.14 -25.93 -12.15
CA PRO A 207 3.23 -24.90 -13.17
C PRO A 207 2.15 -23.85 -13.02
N PRO A 208 2.45 -22.55 -13.15
CA PRO A 208 1.46 -21.48 -12.92
C PRO A 208 0.38 -21.46 -14.01
N VAL A 209 -0.83 -21.05 -13.63
CA VAL A 209 -1.93 -20.80 -14.56
C VAL A 209 -2.10 -19.29 -14.77
N VAL A 210 -2.00 -18.84 -16.02
CA VAL A 210 -2.16 -17.42 -16.35
C VAL A 210 -3.64 -17.03 -16.34
N VAL A 211 -3.96 -16.00 -15.54
CA VAL A 211 -5.30 -15.41 -15.42
C VAL A 211 -5.19 -13.92 -15.73
N PRO A 212 -5.93 -13.39 -16.72
CA PRO A 212 -5.84 -11.99 -17.09
C PRO A 212 -6.17 -11.03 -15.95
N LEU A 213 -5.45 -9.90 -15.86
CA LEU A 213 -5.72 -8.85 -14.87
C LEU A 213 -7.04 -8.13 -15.16
N LYS A 214 -7.44 -8.04 -16.44
CA LYS A 214 -8.74 -7.51 -16.83
C LYS A 214 -9.85 -8.53 -16.49
N PRO A 215 -10.96 -8.09 -15.86
CA PRO A 215 -12.11 -8.97 -15.60
C PRO A 215 -12.66 -9.64 -16.85
N GLY A 216 -13.16 -10.88 -16.72
CA GLY A 216 -13.70 -11.65 -17.83
C GLY A 216 -14.33 -12.99 -17.42
N ASP A 217 -14.70 -13.84 -18.37
CA ASP A 217 -15.07 -15.23 -18.11
C ASP A 217 -13.78 -16.08 -18.05
N PHE A 218 -13.52 -16.68 -16.89
CA PHE A 218 -12.31 -17.46 -16.62
C PHE A 218 -12.57 -18.97 -16.49
N LYS A 219 -13.69 -19.48 -17.03
CA LYS A 219 -14.02 -20.91 -16.94
C LYS A 219 -12.92 -21.80 -17.49
N ALA A 220 -12.28 -21.40 -18.62
CA ALA A 220 -11.15 -22.15 -19.17
C ALA A 220 -9.97 -22.23 -18.22
N GLN A 221 -9.60 -21.11 -17.58
CA GLN A 221 -8.56 -21.06 -16.57
C GLN A 221 -8.92 -21.91 -15.33
N CYS A 222 -10.19 -21.87 -14.91
CA CYS A 222 -10.67 -22.67 -13.80
C CYS A 222 -10.65 -24.17 -14.10
N LEU A 223 -10.95 -24.60 -15.33
CA LEU A 223 -10.75 -25.99 -15.78
C LEU A 223 -9.28 -26.39 -15.69
N SER A 224 -8.38 -25.54 -16.21
CA SER A 224 -6.92 -25.78 -16.10
C SER A 224 -6.48 -25.88 -14.64
N ILE A 225 -6.96 -24.99 -13.74
CA ILE A 225 -6.66 -25.05 -12.30
C ILE A 225 -7.15 -26.39 -11.73
N LYS A 226 -8.37 -26.81 -12.06
CA LYS A 226 -8.96 -28.07 -11.60
C LYS A 226 -8.14 -29.29 -12.02
N GLU A 227 -7.69 -29.30 -13.28
CA GLU A 227 -6.84 -30.38 -13.85
C GLU A 227 -5.48 -30.52 -13.17
N THR A 228 -4.93 -29.43 -12.58
CA THR A 228 -3.65 -29.51 -11.86
C THR A 228 -3.74 -30.33 -10.57
N GLY A 229 -4.93 -30.49 -10.01
CA GLY A 229 -5.12 -31.09 -8.69
C GLY A 229 -4.52 -30.28 -7.54
N ALA A 230 -4.36 -28.96 -7.71
CA ALA A 230 -3.85 -28.07 -6.67
C ALA A 230 -4.76 -28.08 -5.43
N HIS A 231 -4.15 -28.11 -4.24
CA HIS A 231 -4.87 -27.92 -2.99
C HIS A 231 -4.98 -26.43 -2.61
N TYR A 232 -3.95 -25.65 -2.94
CA TYR A 232 -3.85 -24.22 -2.64
C TYR A 232 -3.44 -23.45 -3.88
N ALA A 233 -4.18 -22.39 -4.22
CA ALA A 233 -3.88 -21.50 -5.34
C ALA A 233 -3.69 -20.06 -4.85
N PHE A 234 -2.49 -19.52 -5.05
CA PHE A 234 -2.22 -18.11 -4.79
C PHE A 234 -2.68 -17.26 -5.97
N VAL A 235 -3.58 -16.32 -5.72
CA VAL A 235 -4.16 -15.41 -6.72
C VAL A 235 -3.39 -14.10 -6.72
N GLY A 236 -2.49 -13.92 -7.69
CA GLY A 236 -1.65 -12.74 -7.82
C GLY A 236 -2.41 -11.47 -8.23
N ASN A 237 -3.58 -11.61 -8.84
CA ASN A 237 -4.42 -10.51 -9.32
C ASN A 237 -5.15 -9.79 -8.17
N LEU A 238 -5.94 -8.76 -8.52
CA LEU A 238 -6.74 -7.96 -7.60
C LEU A 238 -8.12 -7.62 -8.17
N GLY A 239 -9.00 -7.10 -7.30
CA GLY A 239 -10.25 -6.46 -7.67
C GLY A 239 -11.16 -7.27 -8.59
N GLY A 240 -11.60 -6.67 -9.67
CA GLY A 240 -12.57 -7.28 -10.59
C GLY A 240 -12.09 -8.58 -11.24
N SER A 241 -10.78 -8.76 -11.47
CA SER A 241 -10.22 -10.02 -11.97
C SER A 241 -10.40 -11.15 -10.95
N VAL A 242 -10.12 -10.88 -9.66
CA VAL A 242 -10.34 -11.86 -8.58
C VAL A 242 -11.81 -12.22 -8.47
N VAL A 243 -12.72 -11.23 -8.50
CA VAL A 243 -14.17 -11.48 -8.51
C VAL A 243 -14.56 -12.40 -9.67
N SER A 244 -14.07 -12.12 -10.87
CA SER A 244 -14.35 -12.94 -12.06
C SER A 244 -13.79 -14.36 -11.93
N LEU A 245 -12.58 -14.52 -11.40
CA LEU A 245 -11.96 -15.83 -11.19
C LEU A 245 -12.77 -16.66 -10.19
N LEU A 246 -13.06 -16.13 -9.02
CA LEU A 246 -13.78 -16.86 -7.96
C LEU A 246 -15.20 -17.27 -8.41
N LYS A 247 -15.92 -16.39 -9.15
CA LYS A 247 -17.22 -16.75 -9.75
C LYS A 247 -17.10 -17.87 -10.78
N SER A 248 -16.14 -17.74 -11.70
CA SER A 248 -15.95 -18.74 -12.77
C SER A 248 -15.56 -20.10 -12.18
N CYS A 249 -14.65 -20.10 -11.19
CA CYS A 249 -14.18 -21.32 -10.55
C CYS A 249 -15.25 -21.96 -9.65
N GLY A 250 -16.08 -21.16 -9.00
CA GLY A 250 -17.27 -21.65 -8.30
C GLY A 250 -18.26 -22.34 -9.24
N THR A 251 -18.47 -21.79 -10.45
CA THR A 251 -19.32 -22.41 -11.49
C THR A 251 -18.74 -23.71 -12.02
N VAL A 252 -17.40 -23.79 -12.21
CA VAL A 252 -16.70 -25.00 -12.65
C VAL A 252 -16.63 -26.07 -11.57
N GLY A 253 -16.77 -25.68 -10.30
CA GLY A 253 -16.67 -26.58 -9.14
C GLY A 253 -15.21 -27.00 -8.93
N THR A 254 -14.32 -26.04 -8.76
CA THR A 254 -12.93 -26.30 -8.34
C THR A 254 -12.89 -26.56 -6.83
N ASP A 255 -12.18 -27.61 -6.42
CA ASP A 255 -11.92 -27.91 -5.01
C ASP A 255 -10.51 -27.45 -4.64
N VAL A 256 -10.34 -26.12 -4.53
CA VAL A 256 -9.06 -25.46 -4.30
C VAL A 256 -9.25 -24.35 -3.26
N THR A 257 -8.36 -24.27 -2.29
CA THR A 257 -8.31 -23.13 -1.37
C THR A 257 -7.61 -21.96 -2.04
N TYR A 258 -8.35 -20.90 -2.36
CA TYR A 258 -7.80 -19.69 -2.98
C TYR A 258 -7.24 -18.74 -1.93
N MET A 259 -6.01 -18.28 -2.17
CA MET A 259 -5.27 -17.34 -1.30
C MET A 259 -4.90 -16.09 -2.09
N ALA A 260 -5.17 -14.90 -1.56
CA ALA A 260 -4.95 -13.65 -2.26
C ALA A 260 -3.52 -13.10 -2.14
N ASN A 261 -3.11 -12.31 -3.13
CA ASN A 261 -2.13 -11.26 -2.92
C ASN A 261 -2.73 -10.12 -2.07
N ILE A 262 -1.89 -9.26 -1.50
CA ILE A 262 -2.30 -8.26 -0.49
C ILE A 262 -3.34 -7.23 -0.97
N TRP A 263 -3.54 -7.08 -2.27
CA TRP A 263 -4.59 -6.23 -2.85
C TRP A 263 -5.80 -7.02 -3.32
N GLY A 264 -5.78 -8.35 -3.18
CA GLY A 264 -6.79 -9.24 -3.77
C GLY A 264 -7.98 -9.55 -2.88
N GLY A 265 -8.01 -9.10 -1.62
CA GLY A 265 -9.06 -9.43 -0.66
C GLY A 265 -9.58 -8.21 0.08
N ASP A 266 -10.89 -7.97 0.01
CA ASP A 266 -11.64 -7.00 0.78
C ASP A 266 -13.12 -7.40 0.83
N TYR A 267 -13.95 -6.66 1.58
CA TYR A 267 -15.36 -6.99 1.70
C TYR A 267 -16.11 -6.87 0.36
N LYS A 268 -15.76 -5.90 -0.50
CA LYS A 268 -16.39 -5.75 -1.83
C LYS A 268 -16.06 -6.92 -2.74
N THR A 269 -14.83 -7.41 -2.71
CA THR A 269 -14.39 -8.61 -3.45
C THR A 269 -15.16 -9.83 -2.99
N ILE A 270 -15.31 -10.05 -1.67
CA ILE A 270 -16.03 -11.19 -1.10
C ILE A 270 -17.52 -11.13 -1.44
N GLU A 271 -18.17 -9.99 -1.24
CA GLU A 271 -19.58 -9.79 -1.57
C GLU A 271 -19.86 -10.01 -3.06
N ALA A 272 -19.06 -9.35 -3.90
CA ALA A 272 -19.24 -9.42 -5.36
C ALA A 272 -18.95 -10.81 -5.94
N SER A 273 -18.01 -11.57 -5.37
CA SER A 273 -17.66 -12.90 -5.85
C SER A 273 -18.59 -14.01 -5.31
N GLY A 274 -19.20 -13.79 -4.16
CA GLY A 274 -19.90 -14.83 -3.41
C GLY A 274 -18.96 -15.86 -2.78
N ALA A 275 -17.68 -15.51 -2.63
CA ALA A 275 -16.63 -16.42 -2.16
C ALA A 275 -16.96 -17.06 -0.81
N GLN A 276 -16.52 -18.31 -0.64
CA GLN A 276 -16.59 -19.06 0.61
C GLN A 276 -15.17 -19.49 1.02
N GLY A 277 -14.72 -19.09 2.23
CA GLY A 277 -13.41 -19.50 2.74
C GLY A 277 -12.22 -18.90 1.98
N TYR A 278 -12.39 -17.74 1.34
CA TYR A 278 -11.30 -17.06 0.64
C TYR A 278 -10.27 -16.50 1.61
N ILE A 279 -8.99 -16.86 1.44
CA ILE A 279 -7.92 -16.48 2.35
C ILE A 279 -7.18 -15.28 1.78
N PHE A 280 -6.91 -14.27 2.61
CA PHE A 280 -6.20 -13.08 2.14
C PHE A 280 -5.43 -12.36 3.24
N PRO A 281 -4.29 -11.72 2.90
CA PRO A 281 -3.51 -10.94 3.84
C PRO A 281 -4.09 -9.53 3.99
N SER A 282 -3.90 -8.91 5.16
CA SER A 282 -4.13 -7.49 5.34
C SER A 282 -2.98 -6.82 6.09
N ALA A 283 -2.81 -5.50 5.84
CA ALA A 283 -1.81 -4.65 6.48
C ALA A 283 -2.45 -3.52 7.31
N SER A 284 -3.75 -3.56 7.51
CA SER A 284 -4.52 -2.60 8.29
C SER A 284 -5.81 -3.28 8.78
N PRO A 285 -6.44 -2.77 9.85
CA PRO A 285 -7.75 -3.24 10.26
C PRO A 285 -8.81 -2.92 9.20
N PHE A 286 -9.96 -3.55 9.33
CA PHE A 286 -11.13 -3.25 8.51
C PHE A 286 -11.91 -2.07 9.10
N TRP A 287 -12.72 -1.43 8.28
CA TRP A 287 -13.57 -0.32 8.70
C TRP A 287 -14.50 -0.74 9.84
N GLY A 288 -14.62 0.11 10.85
CA GLY A 288 -15.41 -0.19 12.06
C GLY A 288 -14.66 -1.02 13.13
N SER A 289 -13.36 -1.25 12.94
CA SER A 289 -12.50 -1.81 13.99
C SER A 289 -12.46 -0.89 15.22
N ASP A 290 -12.21 -1.49 16.38
CA ASP A 290 -12.02 -0.81 17.67
C ASP A 290 -10.55 -0.35 17.92
N ALA A 291 -9.68 -0.44 16.91
CA ALA A 291 -8.30 0.04 17.01
C ALA A 291 -8.26 1.53 17.40
N PRO A 292 -7.38 1.93 18.35
CA PRO A 292 -7.34 3.31 18.87
C PRO A 292 -7.20 4.36 17.76
N GLY A 293 -6.39 4.11 16.76
CA GLY A 293 -6.14 5.02 15.63
C GLY A 293 -7.34 5.21 14.69
N MET A 294 -8.39 4.39 14.78
CA MET A 294 -9.60 4.59 13.97
C MET A 294 -10.32 5.92 14.26
N ALA A 295 -10.10 6.49 15.44
CA ALA A 295 -10.61 7.82 15.75
C ALA A 295 -10.05 8.90 14.82
N LEU A 296 -8.74 8.83 14.49
CA LEU A 296 -8.11 9.73 13.53
C LEU A 296 -8.53 9.39 12.09
N VAL A 297 -8.60 8.11 11.73
CA VAL A 297 -9.09 7.67 10.41
C VAL A 297 -10.48 8.22 10.12
N ASN A 298 -11.41 8.15 11.10
CA ASN A 298 -12.77 8.68 10.94
C ASN A 298 -12.75 10.21 10.76
N LYS A 299 -11.94 10.96 11.53
CA LYS A 299 -11.79 12.41 11.35
C LYS A 299 -11.29 12.77 9.95
N ILE A 300 -10.29 12.05 9.44
CA ILE A 300 -9.75 12.24 8.10
C ILE A 300 -10.84 11.97 7.06
N TYR A 301 -11.55 10.86 7.20
CA TYR A 301 -12.64 10.49 6.29
C TYR A 301 -13.76 11.52 6.31
N ASP A 302 -14.23 11.95 7.48
CA ASP A 302 -15.33 12.90 7.63
C ASP A 302 -14.98 14.28 7.04
N ALA A 303 -13.74 14.75 7.24
CA ALA A 303 -13.24 16.00 6.70
C ALA A 303 -12.90 15.92 5.20
N GLY A 304 -12.61 14.73 4.70
CA GLY A 304 -12.15 14.52 3.33
C GLY A 304 -13.22 14.67 2.27
N SER A 305 -12.77 14.82 1.03
CA SER A 305 -13.62 14.97 -0.16
C SER A 305 -14.05 13.65 -0.80
N SER A 306 -13.70 12.51 -0.19
CA SER A 306 -14.04 11.17 -0.67
C SER A 306 -15.56 10.94 -0.75
N ASP A 307 -15.98 10.14 -1.71
CA ASP A 307 -17.38 9.71 -1.85
C ASP A 307 -17.84 8.96 -0.59
N LYS A 308 -18.91 9.45 0.01
CA LYS A 308 -19.52 8.89 1.24
C LYS A 308 -20.69 7.94 0.93
N SER A 309 -20.96 7.63 -0.32
CA SER A 309 -22.06 6.75 -0.73
C SER A 309 -21.90 5.30 -0.26
N SER A 310 -20.67 4.88 0.04
CA SER A 310 -20.37 3.57 0.58
C SER A 310 -19.21 3.62 1.57
N VAL A 311 -19.22 2.70 2.53
CA VAL A 311 -18.10 2.52 3.47
C VAL A 311 -16.81 2.20 2.70
N PRO A 312 -15.69 2.85 2.98
CA PRO A 312 -14.42 2.55 2.33
C PRO A 312 -13.91 1.15 2.69
N THR A 313 -13.23 0.49 1.75
CA THR A 313 -12.47 -0.71 2.10
C THR A 313 -11.24 -0.35 2.94
N HIS A 314 -10.62 -1.36 3.57
CA HIS A 314 -9.37 -1.16 4.31
C HIS A 314 -8.21 -0.62 3.44
N HIS A 315 -8.37 -0.60 2.11
CA HIS A 315 -7.41 0.05 1.21
C HIS A 315 -7.36 1.57 1.37
N TYR A 316 -8.47 2.21 1.75
CA TYR A 316 -8.50 3.63 2.13
C TYR A 316 -7.59 3.89 3.34
N ILE A 317 -7.70 3.06 4.38
CA ILE A 317 -6.88 3.13 5.58
C ILE A 317 -5.39 2.96 5.24
N ARG A 318 -5.06 2.05 4.31
CA ARG A 318 -3.69 1.85 3.82
C ARG A 318 -3.14 3.08 3.08
N GLY A 319 -3.99 3.80 2.35
CA GLY A 319 -3.64 5.10 1.75
C GLY A 319 -3.28 6.14 2.81
N ILE A 320 -4.06 6.22 3.90
CA ILE A 320 -3.77 7.08 5.05
C ILE A 320 -2.41 6.71 5.66
N CYS A 321 -2.17 5.43 5.96
CA CYS A 321 -0.89 5.01 6.54
C CYS A 321 0.30 5.37 5.65
N SER A 322 0.21 5.12 4.33
CA SER A 322 1.26 5.48 3.38
C SER A 322 1.58 6.97 3.40
N ALA A 323 0.54 7.82 3.42
CA ALA A 323 0.70 9.27 3.48
C ALA A 323 1.31 9.74 4.81
N TYR A 324 0.88 9.16 5.94
CA TYR A 324 1.35 9.56 7.26
C TYR A 324 2.82 9.20 7.49
N TYR A 325 3.29 8.03 7.06
CA TYR A 325 4.71 7.71 7.10
C TYR A 325 5.55 8.72 6.31
N MET A 326 5.09 9.10 5.12
CA MET A 326 5.74 10.13 4.30
C MET A 326 5.78 11.48 5.04
N MET A 327 4.63 11.91 5.58
CA MET A 327 4.50 13.22 6.23
C MET A 327 5.31 13.33 7.52
N GLU A 328 5.36 12.27 8.36
CA GLU A 328 6.23 12.28 9.55
C GLU A 328 7.72 12.24 9.20
N ALA A 329 8.12 11.58 8.10
CA ALA A 329 9.49 11.68 7.59
C ALA A 329 9.80 13.10 7.08
N MET A 330 8.83 13.80 6.46
CA MET A 330 8.98 15.22 6.10
C MET A 330 9.10 16.11 7.33
N GLN A 331 8.36 15.83 8.40
CA GLN A 331 8.46 16.58 9.65
C GLN A 331 9.85 16.45 10.27
N TRP A 332 10.37 15.22 10.32
CA TRP A 332 11.75 15.01 10.75
C TRP A 332 12.75 15.77 9.86
N ALA A 333 12.59 15.68 8.55
CA ALA A 333 13.45 16.37 7.59
C ALA A 333 13.46 17.88 7.81
N LYS A 334 12.29 18.48 8.04
CA LYS A 334 12.16 19.92 8.33
C LYS A 334 12.96 20.33 9.55
N ALA A 335 12.93 19.55 10.61
CA ALA A 335 13.69 19.78 11.83
C ALA A 335 15.20 19.52 11.66
N ASN A 336 15.63 18.81 10.61
CA ASN A 336 17.00 18.36 10.40
C ASN A 336 17.58 18.83 9.04
N GLY A 337 17.40 20.09 8.70
CA GLY A 337 18.05 20.71 7.53
C GLY A 337 17.12 21.01 6.37
N GLY A 338 15.82 20.84 6.52
CA GLY A 338 14.80 21.20 5.52
C GLY A 338 14.19 20.00 4.80
N ILE A 339 13.00 20.24 4.22
CA ILE A 339 12.24 19.20 3.51
C ILE A 339 12.85 18.98 2.12
N THR A 340 13.92 18.19 2.06
CA THR A 340 14.56 17.71 0.83
C THR A 340 14.36 16.21 0.68
N GLY A 341 14.44 15.67 -0.53
CA GLY A 341 14.26 14.23 -0.73
C GLY A 341 15.31 13.39 0.01
N GLU A 342 16.55 13.87 0.17
CA GLU A 342 17.59 13.19 0.95
C GLU A 342 17.24 13.16 2.43
N ASN A 343 16.86 14.31 3.01
CA ASN A 343 16.50 14.38 4.42
C ASN A 343 15.20 13.58 4.72
N ILE A 344 14.23 13.57 3.81
CA ILE A 344 13.01 12.75 3.94
C ILE A 344 13.36 11.26 3.97
N ARG A 345 14.24 10.80 3.04
CA ARG A 345 14.72 9.41 3.05
C ARG A 345 15.42 9.09 4.37
N ASP A 346 16.29 9.96 4.85
CA ASP A 346 17.03 9.77 6.10
C ASP A 346 16.09 9.77 7.31
N GLY A 347 15.01 10.55 7.25
CA GLY A 347 13.91 10.53 8.24
C GLY A 347 13.23 9.17 8.37
N MET A 348 13.15 8.38 7.29
CA MET A 348 12.59 7.02 7.32
C MET A 348 13.42 6.06 8.17
N TYR A 349 14.70 6.32 8.35
CA TYR A 349 15.62 5.43 9.07
C TYR A 349 15.74 5.75 10.56
N GLN A 350 15.01 6.77 11.05
CA GLN A 350 15.18 7.27 12.43
C GLN A 350 14.40 6.50 13.48
N LYS A 351 13.38 5.75 13.07
CA LYS A 351 12.47 5.09 14.01
C LYS A 351 12.47 3.56 13.79
N LYS A 352 12.38 2.84 14.90
CA LYS A 352 12.18 1.39 14.93
C LYS A 352 10.77 1.09 15.41
N ASP A 353 10.15 0.06 14.83
CA ASP A 353 8.76 -0.34 15.13
C ASP A 353 7.81 0.88 15.10
N TRP A 354 8.05 1.72 14.11
CA TRP A 354 7.37 3.00 13.96
C TRP A 354 5.92 2.83 13.56
N VAL A 355 5.05 3.47 14.33
CA VAL A 355 3.64 3.71 13.98
C VAL A 355 3.45 5.22 13.94
N PRO A 356 2.86 5.79 12.90
CA PRO A 356 2.56 7.22 12.85
C PRO A 356 1.63 7.63 14.01
N ALA A 357 1.90 8.82 14.57
CA ALA A 357 1.19 9.32 15.73
C ALA A 357 -0.34 9.38 15.51
N GLY A 358 -1.10 8.84 16.45
CA GLY A 358 -2.56 8.78 16.38
C GLY A 358 -3.12 7.68 15.47
N LEU A 359 -2.27 6.81 14.92
CA LEU A 359 -2.67 5.67 14.07
C LEU A 359 -2.30 4.32 14.70
N GLU A 360 -2.21 4.28 16.04
CA GLU A 360 -1.92 3.07 16.82
C GLU A 360 -3.00 2.00 16.57
N GLY A 361 -2.54 0.78 16.27
CA GLY A 361 -3.40 -0.36 15.92
C GLY A 361 -4.02 -0.28 14.51
N VAL A 362 -3.79 0.82 13.78
CA VAL A 362 -4.24 1.02 12.39
C VAL A 362 -3.12 0.79 11.41
N CYS A 363 -2.00 1.49 11.58
CA CYS A 363 -0.81 1.24 10.79
C CYS A 363 0.08 0.22 11.49
N LEU A 364 0.62 -0.74 10.73
CA LEU A 364 1.51 -1.76 11.28
C LEU A 364 2.84 -1.15 11.72
N PRO A 365 3.38 -1.54 12.87
CA PRO A 365 4.73 -1.17 13.26
C PRO A 365 5.73 -1.53 12.17
N SER A 366 6.54 -0.56 11.76
CA SER A 366 7.44 -0.73 10.62
C SER A 366 8.83 -0.16 10.92
N THR A 367 9.86 -0.80 10.36
CA THR A 367 11.26 -0.38 10.48
C THR A 367 11.90 -0.42 9.11
N TRP A 368 12.44 0.71 8.67
CA TRP A 368 13.26 0.81 7.46
C TRP A 368 14.68 1.19 7.83
N THR A 369 15.64 0.66 7.09
CA THR A 369 17.06 0.97 7.26
C THR A 369 17.71 1.19 5.90
N ASN A 370 18.92 1.70 5.87
CA ASN A 370 19.71 1.84 4.64
C ASN A 370 20.14 0.50 4.02
N GLU A 371 19.75 -0.63 4.63
CA GLU A 371 20.06 -1.99 4.14
C GLU A 371 18.79 -2.84 3.91
N ASP A 372 17.65 -2.45 4.49
CA ASP A 372 16.39 -3.21 4.44
C ASP A 372 15.16 -2.29 4.40
N HIS A 373 14.50 -2.26 3.24
CA HIS A 373 13.27 -1.48 3.04
C HIS A 373 11.98 -2.30 3.20
N ARG A 374 12.02 -3.51 3.77
CA ARG A 374 10.80 -4.32 3.97
C ARG A 374 9.77 -3.67 4.89
N GLY A 375 10.15 -2.69 5.72
CA GLY A 375 9.24 -2.06 6.66
C GLY A 375 8.75 -3.05 7.72
N THR A 376 7.71 -3.81 7.41
CA THR A 376 7.17 -4.88 8.25
C THR A 376 7.21 -6.23 7.56
N THR A 377 7.41 -7.31 8.34
CA THR A 377 7.28 -8.71 7.91
C THR A 377 6.15 -9.43 8.64
N THR A 378 5.30 -8.67 9.35
CA THR A 378 4.09 -9.16 10.00
C THR A 378 2.93 -9.14 9.02
N VAL A 379 2.22 -10.26 8.89
CA VAL A 379 1.10 -10.43 7.96
C VAL A 379 -0.10 -10.97 8.72
N SER A 380 -1.19 -10.21 8.73
CA SER A 380 -2.48 -10.70 9.20
C SER A 380 -3.12 -11.57 8.12
N VAL A 381 -3.48 -12.81 8.47
CA VAL A 381 -4.15 -13.76 7.58
C VAL A 381 -5.64 -13.78 7.93
N ASN A 382 -6.47 -13.51 6.95
CA ASN A 382 -7.91 -13.43 7.13
C ASN A 382 -8.62 -14.44 6.26
N MET A 383 -9.79 -14.90 6.72
CA MET A 383 -10.72 -15.70 5.95
C MET A 383 -12.01 -14.90 5.72
N GLY A 384 -12.43 -14.80 4.48
CA GLY A 384 -13.66 -14.15 4.07
C GLY A 384 -14.66 -15.10 3.45
N SER A 385 -15.93 -14.93 3.84
CA SER A 385 -17.06 -15.66 3.24
C SER A 385 -18.23 -14.71 3.03
N SER A 386 -18.95 -14.91 1.92
CA SER A 386 -20.19 -14.21 1.65
C SER A 386 -21.35 -14.95 2.32
N VAL A 387 -21.99 -14.31 3.28
CA VAL A 387 -23.17 -14.85 3.99
C VAL A 387 -24.35 -13.94 3.69
N ASN A 388 -25.38 -14.48 3.04
CA ASN A 388 -26.53 -13.70 2.58
C ASN A 388 -26.14 -12.44 1.77
N GLY A 389 -25.10 -12.54 0.93
CA GLY A 389 -24.60 -11.45 0.12
C GLY A 389 -23.77 -10.40 0.87
N LYS A 390 -23.45 -10.62 2.14
CA LYS A 390 -22.62 -9.78 2.98
C LYS A 390 -21.30 -10.46 3.33
N ALA A 391 -20.22 -9.71 3.31
CA ALA A 391 -18.91 -10.23 3.69
C ALA A 391 -18.83 -10.44 5.20
N VAL A 392 -18.43 -11.64 5.59
CA VAL A 392 -17.99 -11.96 6.96
C VAL A 392 -16.49 -12.25 6.88
N ILE A 393 -15.70 -11.42 7.56
CA ILE A 393 -14.24 -11.52 7.57
C ILE A 393 -13.79 -11.84 8.99
N LYS A 394 -12.90 -12.82 9.11
CA LYS A 394 -12.29 -13.22 10.39
C LYS A 394 -10.78 -13.24 10.23
N ASN A 395 -10.05 -12.64 11.17
CA ASN A 395 -8.63 -12.91 11.31
C ASN A 395 -8.48 -14.35 11.83
N ILE A 396 -7.72 -15.18 11.13
CA ILE A 396 -7.50 -16.58 11.46
C ILE A 396 -6.06 -16.87 11.89
N ASN A 397 -5.13 -15.96 11.59
CA ASN A 397 -3.74 -16.07 12.00
C ASN A 397 -3.03 -14.71 11.86
N THR A 398 -1.91 -14.55 12.56
CA THR A 398 -0.93 -13.50 12.32
C THR A 398 0.43 -14.17 12.19
N VAL A 399 1.03 -14.05 11.03
CA VAL A 399 2.35 -14.63 10.71
C VAL A 399 3.42 -13.54 10.85
N ASN A 400 4.42 -13.82 11.68
CA ASN A 400 5.62 -13.00 11.81
C ASN A 400 6.76 -13.72 11.09
N LEU A 401 7.09 -13.27 9.88
CA LEU A 401 8.17 -13.86 9.11
C LEU A 401 9.54 -13.38 9.62
N PRO A 402 10.56 -14.24 9.61
CA PRO A 402 11.92 -13.82 9.93
C PRO A 402 12.44 -12.83 8.87
N ARG A 403 13.27 -11.86 9.30
CA ARG A 403 13.99 -10.96 8.40
C ARG A 403 15.26 -11.64 7.85
N ARG A 404 15.09 -12.62 6.98
CA ARG A 404 16.22 -13.31 6.33
C ARG A 404 16.86 -12.37 5.29
N ASP A 405 18.20 -12.34 5.26
CA ASP A 405 18.95 -11.49 4.32
C ASP A 405 18.80 -11.96 2.87
N ASP A 406 18.69 -13.29 2.66
CA ASP A 406 18.46 -13.88 1.34
C ASP A 406 17.08 -13.59 0.75
N TRP A 407 16.20 -12.94 1.50
CA TRP A 407 14.86 -12.51 1.06
C TRP A 407 14.77 -11.03 0.66
N ILE A 408 15.83 -10.23 0.92
CA ILE A 408 15.87 -8.81 0.53
C ILE A 408 16.02 -8.70 -0.99
N GLY A 409 15.29 -7.78 -1.62
CA GLY A 409 15.38 -7.53 -3.07
C GLY A 409 14.66 -8.57 -3.94
N TYR A 410 13.88 -9.42 -3.30
CA TYR A 410 13.36 -10.61 -3.96
C TYR A 410 11.97 -11.02 -3.45
#